data_58adf82c565d2bf1641f988bfdc1fe1b
#
_entry.id   58adf82c565d2bf1641f988bfdc1fe1b
#
_cell.length_a   1.000
_cell.length_b   1.000
_cell.length_c   1.000
_cell.angle_alpha   90.00
_cell.angle_beta   90.00
_cell.angle_gamma   90.00
#
_symmetry.space_group_name_H-M   'P 1'
#
loop_
_entity.id
_entity.type
_entity.pdbx_description
1 polymer ?
#
loop_
_entity_poly.entity_id
_entity_poly.type
_entity_poly.pdbx_seq_one_letter_code
_entity_poly.pdbx_strand_id
1 'polypeptide(L)'
;MPELYQDYSYQAFVKANHFWEAWESVATKPFTIFVTDRPIFESFSLTIIPPKYSELEKVQQEGNIALIEGLKGSIIQIDLTSNRMLKNAYVEINGERSKMASNYNQASGYFKLIDEGQFTVNLVDKRGITNRDPIPYKLQIIPDHYPTLSILKPSPITELGNDQSVPIHLEVSDDYGFTDLQLAYEVQRPAYLQADPYVAMFNINDLSIDSLDQTIKMYWDLNDMMLMPEDEVHFHFELTDNDIISGPKRTVSSTFIVRVPSLADLYENVENSENDFIDDVLSDIQEIEDLKEQFEKMELEVLKSKELDWDQEQSLKNSIEKSKEEIENLEKVADALQNITDQAEKHKLFSPELLDKFKELSELISEIIPKDLLKNMDDLQNALENMDMNSLQEALSDLSENMGQIENDLDRYLEIFKKFQAEQKLDEIKIECSN
;
A
#
# COMPACT_ATOMS: atom_id res chain seq x y z
N MET A 1 -6.99 59.65 36.19
CA MET A 1 -7.05 59.80 37.66
C MET A 1 -5.96 58.92 38.26
N PRO A 2 -5.28 59.38 39.33
CA PRO A 2 -4.35 58.47 40.01
C PRO A 2 -5.09 57.23 40.55
N GLU A 3 -4.44 56.06 40.48
CA GLU A 3 -5.01 54.82 41.05
C GLU A 3 -4.97 54.92 42.57
N LEU A 4 -6.11 54.56 43.20
CA LEU A 4 -6.25 54.54 44.62
C LEU A 4 -6.00 53.13 45.14
N TYR A 5 -5.06 52.91 46.04
CA TYR A 5 -4.65 51.61 46.55
C TYR A 5 -5.12 51.33 48.01
N GLN A 6 -5.77 52.33 48.67
CA GLN A 6 -6.32 52.24 50.01
C GLN A 6 -7.56 53.11 50.15
N ASP A 7 -8.33 52.93 51.19
CA ASP A 7 -9.46 53.77 51.52
C ASP A 7 -8.98 55.19 51.85
N TYR A 8 -9.73 56.17 51.37
CA TYR A 8 -9.42 57.56 51.57
C TYR A 8 -10.64 58.24 52.18
N SER A 9 -10.39 59.05 53.28
CA SER A 9 -11.38 59.96 53.84
C SER A 9 -11.05 61.39 53.35
N TYR A 10 -12.05 62.09 52.87
CA TYR A 10 -11.93 63.46 52.46
C TYR A 10 -13.03 64.33 53.13
N GLN A 11 -12.68 65.58 53.32
CA GLN A 11 -13.53 66.56 53.91
C GLN A 11 -13.24 67.91 53.22
N ALA A 12 -14.29 68.64 52.86
CA ALA A 12 -14.17 69.97 52.39
C ALA A 12 -14.28 70.95 53.52
N PHE A 13 -13.45 71.94 53.53
CA PHE A 13 -13.54 72.99 54.51
C PHE A 13 -13.35 74.35 53.85
N VAL A 14 -14.01 75.40 54.42
CA VAL A 14 -13.85 76.77 54.09
C VAL A 14 -13.30 77.48 55.33
N LYS A 15 -12.19 78.20 55.10
CA LYS A 15 -11.63 79.06 56.15
C LYS A 15 -12.18 80.48 56.04
N ALA A 16 -12.39 81.13 57.16
CA ALA A 16 -12.73 82.54 57.19
C ALA A 16 -11.59 83.35 56.54
N ASN A 17 -11.96 84.29 55.67
CA ASN A 17 -11.01 85.13 54.95
C ASN A 17 -10.77 86.44 55.63
N HIS A 18 -11.64 86.83 56.59
CA HIS A 18 -11.58 88.11 57.27
C HIS A 18 -11.68 87.93 58.80
N PHE A 19 -10.90 88.73 59.53
CA PHE A 19 -10.80 88.66 61.03
C PHE A 19 -12.13 89.01 61.76
N TRP A 20 -13.11 89.60 61.05
CA TRP A 20 -14.41 89.91 61.60
C TRP A 20 -15.47 88.83 61.39
N GLU A 21 -15.12 87.74 60.72
CA GLU A 21 -16.03 86.62 60.58
C GLU A 21 -16.15 85.84 61.92
N ALA A 22 -17.40 85.54 62.38
CA ALA A 22 -17.66 84.87 63.64
C ALA A 22 -17.30 83.40 63.70
N TRP A 23 -16.64 82.89 62.64
CA TRP A 23 -16.28 81.50 62.54
C TRP A 23 -14.85 81.39 61.91
N GLU A 24 -14.10 80.42 62.37
CA GLU A 24 -12.72 80.14 61.91
C GLU A 24 -12.68 79.25 60.67
N SER A 25 -13.45 78.20 60.69
CA SER A 25 -13.62 77.30 59.57
C SER A 25 -14.95 76.50 59.68
N VAL A 26 -15.56 76.21 58.58
CA VAL A 26 -16.73 75.30 58.49
C VAL A 26 -16.30 74.11 57.61
N ALA A 27 -16.50 72.91 58.14
CA ALA A 27 -16.16 71.69 57.44
C ALA A 27 -17.40 70.84 57.18
N THR A 28 -17.40 70.13 56.07
CA THR A 28 -18.41 69.08 55.80
C THR A 28 -18.18 67.89 56.69
N LYS A 29 -19.15 67.00 56.81
CA LYS A 29 -18.89 65.67 57.34
C LYS A 29 -17.84 64.95 56.47
N PRO A 30 -16.96 64.10 57.09
CA PRO A 30 -16.04 63.29 56.35
C PRO A 30 -16.80 62.31 55.45
N PHE A 31 -16.32 62.19 54.22
CA PHE A 31 -16.79 61.23 53.22
C PHE A 31 -15.64 60.21 52.96
N THR A 32 -15.95 58.96 52.91
CA THR A 32 -14.99 57.88 52.67
C THR A 32 -15.14 57.34 51.26
N ILE A 33 -14.04 57.29 50.57
CA ILE A 33 -13.92 56.55 49.31
C ILE A 33 -13.35 55.19 49.61
N PHE A 34 -14.18 54.14 49.48
CA PHE A 34 -13.75 52.77 49.68
C PHE A 34 -13.10 52.23 48.41
N VAL A 35 -11.87 51.74 48.54
CA VAL A 35 -11.17 51.02 47.47
C VAL A 35 -11.62 49.55 47.52
N THR A 36 -12.00 49.06 46.43
CA THR A 36 -12.52 47.70 46.31
C THR A 36 -11.78 46.92 45.25
N ASP A 37 -11.27 45.73 45.63
CA ASP A 37 -10.60 44.84 44.67
C ASP A 37 -11.57 44.39 43.57
N ARG A 38 -11.06 44.33 42.36
CA ARG A 38 -11.77 43.75 41.21
C ARG A 38 -11.78 42.23 41.29
N PRO A 39 -12.73 41.54 40.63
CA PRO A 39 -12.66 40.11 40.48
C PRO A 39 -11.45 39.73 39.64
N ILE A 40 -10.66 38.75 40.11
CA ILE A 40 -9.53 38.12 39.43
C ILE A 40 -9.69 36.61 39.52
N PHE A 41 -8.99 35.88 38.67
CA PHE A 41 -8.93 34.42 38.72
C PHE A 41 -8.01 33.98 39.85
N GLU A 42 -8.51 33.12 40.77
CA GLU A 42 -7.72 32.36 41.74
C GLU A 42 -7.26 31.03 41.12
N SER A 43 -8.13 30.40 40.33
CA SER A 43 -7.79 29.27 39.47
C SER A 43 -8.49 29.40 38.12
N PHE A 44 -7.80 28.96 37.09
CA PHE A 44 -8.33 28.94 35.73
C PHE A 44 -7.76 27.74 35.01
N SER A 45 -8.61 26.88 34.50
CA SER A 45 -8.23 25.69 33.74
C SER A 45 -9.05 25.59 32.44
N LEU A 46 -8.40 25.10 31.41
CA LEU A 46 -8.98 24.84 30.11
C LEU A 46 -8.87 23.35 29.81
N THR A 47 -9.96 22.76 29.32
CA THR A 47 -9.94 21.38 28.81
C THR A 47 -10.34 21.41 27.37
N ILE A 48 -9.44 20.95 26.51
CA ILE A 48 -9.64 20.79 25.06
C ILE A 48 -10.11 19.35 24.83
N ILE A 49 -11.32 19.19 24.32
CA ILE A 49 -11.93 17.88 24.02
C ILE A 49 -12.02 17.76 22.51
N PRO A 50 -11.16 16.96 21.88
CA PRO A 50 -11.17 16.76 20.44
C PRO A 50 -12.47 16.15 19.93
N PRO A 51 -12.78 16.28 18.62
CA PRO A 51 -13.89 15.57 18.00
C PRO A 51 -13.71 14.05 18.11
N LYS A 52 -14.81 13.31 18.22
CA LYS A 52 -14.76 11.85 18.44
C LYS A 52 -14.09 11.07 17.32
N TYR A 53 -14.16 11.56 16.08
CA TYR A 53 -13.56 10.86 14.94
C TYR A 53 -12.03 10.79 15.01
N SER A 54 -11.40 11.76 15.71
CA SER A 54 -9.93 11.80 15.80
C SER A 54 -9.34 10.82 16.82
N GLU A 55 -10.16 10.21 17.68
CA GLU A 55 -9.78 9.31 18.77
C GLU A 55 -8.74 9.90 19.76
N LEU A 56 -8.43 11.21 19.63
CA LEU A 56 -7.49 11.87 20.51
C LEU A 56 -8.05 12.03 21.94
N GLU A 57 -7.17 11.90 22.90
CA GLU A 57 -7.51 12.14 24.31
C GLU A 57 -7.71 13.64 24.59
N LYS A 58 -8.54 13.94 25.60
CA LYS A 58 -8.71 15.31 26.06
C LYS A 58 -7.43 15.85 26.69
N VAL A 59 -7.09 17.09 26.38
CA VAL A 59 -5.92 17.79 26.90
C VAL A 59 -6.35 18.84 27.91
N GLN A 60 -5.79 18.80 29.12
CA GLN A 60 -5.98 19.83 30.13
C GLN A 60 -4.82 20.81 30.10
N GLN A 61 -5.13 22.10 30.04
CA GLN A 61 -4.17 23.20 29.96
C GLN A 61 -4.42 24.18 31.12
N GLU A 62 -3.33 24.63 31.75
CA GLU A 62 -3.41 25.67 32.76
C GLU A 62 -3.60 27.06 32.10
N GLY A 63 -4.28 27.93 32.81
CA GLY A 63 -4.68 29.25 32.30
C GLY A 63 -3.56 30.27 32.07
N ASN A 64 -2.30 29.91 32.31
CA ASN A 64 -1.12 30.73 32.01
C ASN A 64 -0.65 30.62 30.53
N ILE A 65 -1.19 29.67 29.78
CA ILE A 65 -0.87 29.47 28.34
C ILE A 65 -1.97 30.15 27.52
N ALA A 66 -1.60 31.19 26.78
CA ALA A 66 -2.52 32.03 26.02
C ALA A 66 -2.79 31.52 24.59
N LEU A 67 -2.17 30.42 24.18
CA LEU A 67 -2.42 29.76 22.89
C LEU A 67 -3.19 28.46 23.13
N ILE A 68 -4.30 28.29 22.41
CA ILE A 68 -5.13 27.09 22.44
C ILE A 68 -5.17 26.54 21.02
N GLU A 69 -4.66 25.33 20.87
CA GLU A 69 -4.64 24.59 19.61
C GLU A 69 -5.56 23.39 19.69
N GLY A 70 -6.34 23.16 18.66
CA GLY A 70 -7.24 22.02 18.58
C GLY A 70 -7.79 21.81 17.20
N LEU A 71 -8.32 20.61 16.94
CA LEU A 71 -9.02 20.30 15.72
C LEU A 71 -10.30 21.12 15.60
N LYS A 72 -10.72 21.42 14.39
CA LYS A 72 -12.02 22.02 14.15
C LYS A 72 -13.14 21.17 14.76
N GLY A 73 -14.04 21.81 15.50
CA GLY A 73 -15.10 21.10 16.21
C GLY A 73 -14.74 20.64 17.63
N SER A 74 -13.50 20.83 18.07
CA SER A 74 -13.10 20.61 19.47
C SER A 74 -13.95 21.44 20.43
N ILE A 75 -14.26 20.88 21.59
CA ILE A 75 -14.97 21.60 22.67
C ILE A 75 -13.94 22.16 23.63
N ILE A 76 -13.94 23.46 23.77
CA ILE A 76 -13.11 24.16 24.77
C ILE A 76 -13.95 24.36 26.02
N GLN A 77 -13.67 23.62 27.08
CA GLN A 77 -14.30 23.74 28.37
C GLN A 77 -13.44 24.62 29.28
N ILE A 78 -14.07 25.56 29.96
CA ILE A 78 -13.46 26.54 30.87
C ILE A 78 -14.01 26.33 32.23
N ASP A 79 -13.13 26.14 33.22
CA ASP A 79 -13.48 26.08 34.62
C ASP A 79 -12.62 27.08 35.40
N LEU A 80 -13.24 27.93 36.20
CA LEU A 80 -12.54 28.98 36.94
C LEU A 80 -13.11 29.21 38.36
N THR A 81 -12.24 29.72 39.21
CA THR A 81 -12.62 30.22 40.55
C THR A 81 -12.15 31.67 40.68
N SER A 82 -12.99 32.54 41.14
CA SER A 82 -12.71 33.97 41.39
C SER A 82 -12.53 34.25 42.88
N ASN A 83 -11.70 35.27 43.19
CA ASN A 83 -11.53 35.81 44.54
C ASN A 83 -12.81 36.49 45.10
N ARG A 84 -13.86 36.68 44.27
CA ARG A 84 -15.10 37.37 44.60
C ARG A 84 -16.31 36.55 44.16
N MET A 85 -17.42 36.75 44.87
CA MET A 85 -18.71 36.18 44.48
C MET A 85 -19.16 36.79 43.15
N LEU A 86 -19.44 35.95 42.16
CA LEU A 86 -19.85 36.35 40.84
C LEU A 86 -21.36 36.57 40.76
N LYS A 87 -21.76 37.61 40.02
CA LYS A 87 -23.11 37.84 39.55
C LYS A 87 -23.29 37.18 38.16
N ASN A 88 -22.31 37.35 37.30
CA ASN A 88 -22.22 36.78 35.94
C ASN A 88 -20.78 36.52 35.56
N ALA A 89 -20.59 35.54 34.71
CA ALA A 89 -19.37 35.35 33.93
C ALA A 89 -19.74 35.09 32.45
N TYR A 90 -18.93 35.54 31.52
CA TYR A 90 -19.15 35.31 30.10
C TYR A 90 -17.81 35.22 29.37
N VAL A 91 -17.82 34.39 28.33
CA VAL A 91 -16.72 34.30 27.33
C VAL A 91 -17.10 35.22 26.19
N GLU A 92 -16.17 36.04 25.74
CA GLU A 92 -16.31 36.84 24.54
C GLU A 92 -15.38 36.27 23.45
N ILE A 93 -15.96 35.73 22.37
CA ILE A 93 -15.27 35.05 21.30
C ILE A 93 -15.45 35.88 20.04
N ASN A 94 -14.37 36.38 19.46
CA ASN A 94 -14.42 37.21 18.23
C ASN A 94 -15.47 38.35 18.32
N GLY A 95 -15.74 38.88 19.55
CA GLY A 95 -16.73 39.94 19.79
C GLY A 95 -18.13 39.44 20.16
N GLU A 96 -18.43 38.15 20.07
CA GLU A 96 -19.70 37.58 20.50
C GLU A 96 -19.60 37.08 21.95
N ARG A 97 -20.67 37.28 22.74
CA ARG A 97 -20.71 36.93 24.13
C ARG A 97 -21.52 35.68 24.40
N SER A 98 -20.88 34.70 25.03
CA SER A 98 -21.54 33.49 25.56
C SER A 98 -21.50 33.46 27.08
N LYS A 99 -22.68 33.24 27.69
CA LYS A 99 -22.81 33.25 29.14
C LYS A 99 -22.29 31.93 29.73
N MET A 100 -21.49 32.03 30.82
CA MET A 100 -21.04 30.90 31.60
C MET A 100 -22.03 30.62 32.77
N ALA A 101 -22.11 29.35 33.16
CA ALA A 101 -22.79 28.99 34.39
C ALA A 101 -21.95 29.48 35.58
N SER A 102 -22.54 30.23 36.50
CA SER A 102 -21.84 30.78 37.69
C SER A 102 -22.54 30.37 38.96
N ASN A 103 -21.75 29.93 39.98
CA ASN A 103 -22.20 29.54 41.27
C ASN A 103 -21.22 30.06 42.32
N TYR A 104 -21.69 30.97 43.21
CA TYR A 104 -20.84 31.68 44.16
C TYR A 104 -19.65 32.37 43.50
N ASN A 105 -18.45 31.85 43.72
CA ASN A 105 -17.20 32.36 43.13
C ASN A 105 -16.65 31.48 42.00
N GLN A 106 -17.37 30.44 41.58
CA GLN A 106 -17.00 29.55 40.49
C GLN A 106 -17.80 29.86 39.23
N ALA A 107 -17.19 29.69 38.06
CA ALA A 107 -17.90 29.72 36.80
C ALA A 107 -17.33 28.64 35.87
N SER A 108 -18.24 28.03 35.10
CA SER A 108 -17.90 27.06 34.06
C SER A 108 -18.65 27.36 32.77
N GLY A 109 -18.03 27.07 31.67
CA GLY A 109 -18.60 27.26 30.32
C GLY A 109 -17.89 26.43 29.30
N TYR A 110 -18.48 26.31 28.13
CA TYR A 110 -17.85 25.66 26.98
C TYR A 110 -18.28 26.32 25.67
N PHE A 111 -17.44 26.16 24.67
CA PHE A 111 -17.76 26.53 23.29
C PHE A 111 -17.05 25.58 22.29
N LYS A 112 -17.49 25.58 21.04
CA LYS A 112 -16.85 24.80 19.99
C LYS A 112 -15.84 25.68 19.25
N LEU A 113 -14.69 25.13 18.96
CA LEU A 113 -13.65 25.70 18.12
C LEU A 113 -14.05 25.50 16.64
N ILE A 114 -14.66 26.52 16.04
CA ILE A 114 -15.11 26.47 14.64
C ILE A 114 -14.19 27.28 13.74
N ASP A 115 -13.75 28.46 14.24
CA ASP A 115 -12.91 29.40 13.51
C ASP A 115 -11.74 29.84 14.37
N GLU A 116 -10.66 30.20 13.74
CA GLU A 116 -9.52 30.83 14.40
C GLU A 116 -9.90 32.23 14.93
N GLY A 117 -9.16 32.69 15.94
CA GLY A 117 -9.41 34.01 16.50
C GLY A 117 -8.89 34.15 17.92
N GLN A 118 -9.68 34.82 18.76
CA GLN A 118 -9.35 34.99 20.17
C GLN A 118 -10.60 35.03 21.03
N PHE A 119 -10.45 34.65 22.29
CA PHE A 119 -11.48 34.84 23.27
C PHE A 119 -10.92 35.49 24.56
N THR A 120 -11.80 36.13 25.30
CA THR A 120 -11.51 36.66 26.63
C THR A 120 -12.57 36.16 27.59
N VAL A 121 -12.20 36.03 28.90
CA VAL A 121 -13.12 35.68 29.96
C VAL A 121 -13.38 36.90 30.83
N ASN A 122 -14.65 37.27 30.93
CA ASN A 122 -15.09 38.45 31.62
C ASN A 122 -15.92 38.07 32.87
N LEU A 123 -15.52 38.60 33.99
CA LEU A 123 -16.17 38.39 35.30
C LEU A 123 -16.93 39.64 35.74
N VAL A 124 -18.10 39.45 36.31
CA VAL A 124 -18.85 40.54 36.93
C VAL A 124 -19.21 40.11 38.37
N ASP A 125 -18.76 40.86 39.38
CA ASP A 125 -19.06 40.57 40.75
C ASP A 125 -20.51 40.97 41.13
N LYS A 126 -20.96 40.62 42.34
CA LYS A 126 -22.31 40.96 42.83
C LYS A 126 -22.60 42.46 42.90
N ARG A 127 -21.56 43.31 42.91
CA ARG A 127 -21.68 44.76 42.92
C ARG A 127 -21.68 45.37 41.51
N GLY A 128 -21.45 44.56 40.49
CA GLY A 128 -21.37 44.96 39.10
C GLY A 128 -19.98 45.40 38.64
N ILE A 129 -18.94 45.12 39.43
CA ILE A 129 -17.55 45.44 39.10
C ILE A 129 -17.01 44.33 38.20
N THR A 130 -16.36 44.73 37.09
CA THR A 130 -15.73 43.80 36.14
C THR A 130 -14.24 43.61 36.40
N ASN A 131 -13.69 42.47 35.96
CA ASN A 131 -12.26 42.30 35.89
C ASN A 131 -11.61 43.37 35.00
N ARG A 132 -10.34 43.69 35.25
CA ARG A 132 -9.58 44.64 34.43
C ARG A 132 -8.75 43.91 33.43
N ASP A 133 -8.71 44.41 32.20
CA ASP A 133 -7.82 43.97 31.12
C ASP A 133 -7.84 42.42 30.97
N PRO A 134 -8.97 41.80 30.57
CA PRO A 134 -9.06 40.37 30.43
C PRO A 134 -8.02 39.87 29.42
N ILE A 135 -7.31 38.79 29.74
CA ILE A 135 -6.26 38.20 28.90
C ILE A 135 -6.89 37.63 27.64
N PRO A 136 -6.40 38.01 26.44
CA PRO A 136 -6.85 37.42 25.22
C PRO A 136 -6.15 36.05 25.02
N TYR A 137 -6.93 35.01 24.86
CA TYR A 137 -6.46 33.66 24.49
C TYR A 137 -6.62 33.49 23.00
N LYS A 138 -5.53 33.14 22.31
CA LYS A 138 -5.53 32.87 20.86
C LYS A 138 -6.07 31.47 20.59
N LEU A 139 -6.99 31.36 19.63
CA LEU A 139 -7.53 30.12 19.11
C LEU A 139 -6.87 29.79 17.78
N GLN A 140 -6.30 28.63 17.65
CA GLN A 140 -5.69 28.13 16.44
C GLN A 140 -6.25 26.74 16.09
N ILE A 141 -6.60 26.54 14.83
CA ILE A 141 -7.08 25.25 14.33
C ILE A 141 -5.90 24.44 13.83
N ILE A 142 -5.77 23.23 14.35
CA ILE A 142 -4.87 22.22 13.81
C ILE A 142 -5.51 21.73 12.51
N PRO A 143 -4.83 21.82 11.35
CA PRO A 143 -5.38 21.32 10.10
C PRO A 143 -5.48 19.80 10.13
N ASP A 144 -6.56 19.27 9.61
CA ASP A 144 -6.77 17.89 9.29
C ASP A 144 -6.49 17.72 7.79
N HIS A 145 -5.55 16.83 7.43
CA HIS A 145 -5.05 16.71 6.07
C HIS A 145 -5.87 15.72 5.25
N TYR A 146 -5.65 15.72 3.94
CA TYR A 146 -6.21 14.69 3.06
C TYR A 146 -5.49 13.36 3.28
N PRO A 147 -6.20 12.23 3.20
CA PRO A 147 -5.56 10.93 3.25
C PRO A 147 -4.60 10.76 2.07
N THR A 148 -3.52 10.02 2.27
CA THR A 148 -2.54 9.70 1.24
C THR A 148 -2.75 8.30 0.73
N LEU A 149 -2.57 8.13 -0.59
CA LEU A 149 -2.76 6.88 -1.29
C LEU A 149 -1.62 6.67 -2.29
N SER A 150 -0.84 5.62 -2.09
CA SER A 150 0.25 5.19 -2.98
C SER A 150 -0.05 3.82 -3.56
N ILE A 151 0.06 3.67 -4.87
CA ILE A 151 -0.17 2.42 -5.57
C ILE A 151 1.19 1.83 -5.96
N LEU A 152 1.53 0.67 -5.36
CA LEU A 152 2.76 -0.06 -5.63
C LEU A 152 2.59 -1.08 -6.75
N LYS A 153 1.38 -1.66 -6.89
CA LYS A 153 0.94 -2.54 -7.97
C LYS A 153 -0.55 -2.31 -8.25
N PRO A 154 -0.97 -2.48 -9.50
CA PRO A 154 -0.20 -2.81 -10.70
C PRO A 154 0.60 -1.61 -11.24
N SER A 155 1.32 -1.84 -12.36
CA SER A 155 1.89 -0.76 -13.19
C SER A 155 0.76 0.06 -13.84
N PRO A 156 1.01 1.33 -14.25
CA PRO A 156 -0.03 2.18 -14.85
C PRO A 156 -0.73 1.56 -16.05
N ILE A 157 -0.01 0.75 -16.85
CA ILE A 157 -0.55 -0.11 -17.90
C ILE A 157 -0.03 -1.52 -17.63
N THR A 158 -0.94 -2.48 -17.57
CA THR A 158 -0.64 -3.88 -17.27
C THR A 158 -1.44 -4.76 -18.24
N GLU A 159 -0.78 -5.76 -18.83
CA GLU A 159 -1.48 -6.79 -19.61
C GLU A 159 -2.12 -7.82 -18.67
N LEU A 160 -3.32 -8.24 -19.01
CA LEU A 160 -4.06 -9.23 -18.26
C LEU A 160 -3.45 -10.61 -18.48
N GLY A 161 -2.96 -11.21 -17.40
CA GLY A 161 -2.39 -12.56 -17.44
C GLY A 161 -3.46 -13.66 -17.61
N ASN A 162 -2.98 -14.88 -17.82
CA ASN A 162 -3.83 -16.06 -18.03
C ASN A 162 -4.75 -16.38 -16.86
N ASP A 163 -4.37 -16.01 -15.65
CA ASP A 163 -5.15 -16.17 -14.41
C ASP A 163 -6.30 -15.17 -14.27
N GLN A 164 -6.41 -14.21 -15.21
CA GLN A 164 -7.39 -13.12 -15.23
C GLN A 164 -7.49 -12.40 -13.87
N SER A 165 -6.38 -12.25 -13.17
CA SER A 165 -6.29 -11.56 -11.91
C SER A 165 -5.27 -10.42 -11.94
N VAL A 166 -5.55 -9.35 -11.20
CA VAL A 166 -4.66 -8.20 -11.08
C VAL A 166 -4.18 -8.08 -9.64
N PRO A 167 -2.88 -8.17 -9.38
CA PRO A 167 -2.35 -7.95 -8.04
C PRO A 167 -2.44 -6.46 -7.69
N ILE A 168 -3.11 -6.14 -6.58
CA ILE A 168 -3.25 -4.79 -6.05
C ILE A 168 -2.44 -4.70 -4.76
N HIS A 169 -1.47 -3.77 -4.74
CA HIS A 169 -0.72 -3.43 -3.54
C HIS A 169 -0.80 -1.92 -3.34
N LEU A 170 -1.40 -1.50 -2.23
CA LEU A 170 -1.62 -0.11 -1.88
C LEU A 170 -0.97 0.21 -0.53
N GLU A 171 -0.48 1.43 -0.39
CA GLU A 171 -0.12 2.03 0.89
C GLU A 171 -1.02 3.23 1.13
N VAL A 172 -1.68 3.25 2.27
CA VAL A 172 -2.60 4.31 2.68
C VAL A 172 -2.19 4.86 4.04
N SER A 173 -2.29 6.17 4.20
CA SER A 173 -1.98 6.85 5.47
C SER A 173 -2.87 8.07 5.66
N ASP A 174 -3.29 8.31 6.91
CA ASP A 174 -4.08 9.46 7.35
C ASP A 174 -3.74 9.85 8.78
N ASP A 175 -3.98 11.09 9.16
CA ASP A 175 -3.68 11.59 10.51
C ASP A 175 -4.75 11.21 11.56
N TYR A 176 -5.99 10.87 11.16
CA TYR A 176 -7.08 10.54 12.09
C TYR A 176 -7.91 9.30 11.70
N GLY A 177 -7.66 8.69 10.54
CA GLY A 177 -8.28 7.44 10.11
C GLY A 177 -9.18 7.57 8.89
N PHE A 178 -9.74 6.44 8.48
CA PHE A 178 -10.43 6.26 7.22
C PHE A 178 -11.91 5.95 7.41
N THR A 179 -12.71 6.22 6.38
CA THR A 179 -14.09 5.75 6.28
C THR A 179 -14.20 4.61 5.30
N ASP A 180 -13.67 4.76 4.06
CA ASP A 180 -13.74 3.75 3.01
C ASP A 180 -12.64 3.89 1.97
N LEU A 181 -12.36 2.78 1.32
CA LEU A 181 -11.51 2.68 0.14
C LEU A 181 -12.30 1.96 -0.95
N GLN A 182 -12.42 2.61 -2.11
CA GLN A 182 -13.18 2.10 -3.25
C GLN A 182 -12.29 1.92 -4.46
N LEU A 183 -12.60 0.89 -5.27
CA LEU A 183 -12.09 0.75 -6.63
C LEU A 183 -13.24 1.04 -7.60
N ALA A 184 -13.08 2.09 -8.40
CA ALA A 184 -13.99 2.43 -9.49
C ALA A 184 -13.35 2.03 -10.82
N TYR A 185 -14.11 1.39 -11.70
CA TYR A 185 -13.61 0.90 -12.98
C TYR A 185 -14.62 1.06 -14.11
N GLU A 186 -14.08 1.12 -15.31
CA GLU A 186 -14.80 1.21 -16.57
C GLU A 186 -14.19 0.19 -17.56
N VAL A 187 -15.03 -0.68 -18.10
CA VAL A 187 -14.64 -1.60 -19.16
C VAL A 187 -14.91 -0.94 -20.51
N GLN A 188 -13.87 -0.69 -21.26
CA GLN A 188 -13.94 -0.13 -22.62
C GLN A 188 -13.75 -1.24 -23.65
N ARG A 189 -14.71 -1.33 -24.55
CA ARG A 189 -14.67 -2.25 -25.68
C ARG A 189 -13.98 -1.61 -26.88
N PRO A 190 -13.36 -2.38 -27.77
CA PRO A 190 -12.81 -1.84 -29.01
C PRO A 190 -13.84 -1.05 -29.82
N ALA A 191 -13.42 0.05 -30.46
CA ALA A 191 -14.30 0.99 -31.13
C ALA A 191 -15.18 0.36 -32.26
N TYR A 192 -14.74 -0.75 -32.83
CA TYR A 192 -15.51 -1.47 -33.85
C TYR A 192 -16.74 -2.21 -33.31
N LEU A 193 -16.81 -2.47 -31.99
CA LEU A 193 -17.94 -3.16 -31.36
C LEU A 193 -19.12 -2.24 -31.02
N GLN A 194 -18.95 -0.91 -31.11
CA GLN A 194 -19.98 0.12 -30.81
C GLN A 194 -20.76 -0.17 -29.49
N ALA A 195 -20.10 -0.69 -28.47
CA ALA A 195 -20.68 -0.98 -27.18
C ALA A 195 -20.49 0.20 -26.22
N ASP A 196 -21.50 0.49 -25.39
CA ASP A 196 -21.36 1.49 -24.33
C ASP A 196 -20.39 0.94 -23.24
N PRO A 197 -19.55 1.82 -22.65
CA PRO A 197 -18.67 1.43 -21.55
C PRO A 197 -19.47 0.93 -20.35
N TYR A 198 -19.00 -0.14 -19.73
CA TYR A 198 -19.57 -0.64 -18.47
C TYR A 198 -18.83 -0.04 -17.28
N VAL A 199 -19.51 0.72 -16.43
CA VAL A 199 -18.93 1.39 -15.26
C VAL A 199 -19.46 0.75 -13.99
N ALA A 200 -18.60 0.43 -13.06
CA ALA A 200 -18.96 -0.05 -11.73
C ALA A 200 -17.91 0.35 -10.67
N MET A 201 -18.27 0.14 -9.40
CA MET A 201 -17.36 0.35 -8.27
C MET A 201 -17.65 -0.66 -7.16
N PHE A 202 -16.65 -0.95 -6.35
CA PHE A 202 -16.81 -1.77 -5.15
C PHE A 202 -15.88 -1.31 -4.03
N ASN A 203 -16.26 -1.63 -2.79
CA ASN A 203 -15.45 -1.32 -1.61
C ASN A 203 -14.37 -2.38 -1.41
N ILE A 204 -13.17 -1.94 -1.07
CA ILE A 204 -12.07 -2.80 -0.65
C ILE A 204 -12.20 -3.01 0.85
N ASN A 205 -12.59 -4.23 1.26
CA ASN A 205 -12.91 -4.56 2.65
C ASN A 205 -11.67 -4.80 3.54
N ASP A 206 -10.48 -4.86 2.93
CA ASP A 206 -9.22 -5.07 3.66
C ASP A 206 -8.69 -3.81 4.34
N LEU A 207 -9.41 -2.68 4.21
CA LEU A 207 -9.11 -1.44 4.91
C LEU A 207 -9.46 -1.58 6.40
N SER A 208 -8.49 -1.41 7.29
CA SER A 208 -8.71 -1.26 8.73
C SER A 208 -8.96 0.20 9.07
N ILE A 209 -10.13 0.52 9.60
CA ILE A 209 -10.51 1.89 9.97
C ILE A 209 -9.76 2.39 11.21
N ASP A 210 -9.23 1.47 12.04
CA ASP A 210 -8.53 1.78 13.30
C ASP A 210 -7.00 1.97 13.11
N SER A 211 -6.48 1.81 11.88
CA SER A 211 -5.04 1.96 11.59
C SER A 211 -4.80 3.20 10.76
N LEU A 212 -3.91 4.07 11.19
CA LEU A 212 -3.56 5.31 10.50
C LEU A 212 -2.64 5.07 9.28
N ASP A 213 -1.82 4.02 9.32
CA ASP A 213 -0.90 3.62 8.26
C ASP A 213 -1.08 2.13 8.00
N GLN A 214 -1.29 1.74 6.75
CA GLN A 214 -1.43 0.32 6.40
C GLN A 214 -1.08 0.03 4.96
N THR A 215 -0.67 -1.23 4.72
CA THR A 215 -0.44 -1.79 3.39
C THR A 215 -1.51 -2.81 3.08
N ILE A 216 -2.22 -2.61 1.99
CA ILE A 216 -3.31 -3.50 1.52
C ILE A 216 -2.77 -4.30 0.34
N LYS A 217 -2.95 -5.64 0.39
CA LYS A 217 -2.55 -6.57 -0.67
C LYS A 217 -3.71 -7.49 -0.99
N MET A 218 -4.19 -7.43 -2.22
CA MET A 218 -5.27 -8.29 -2.70
C MET A 218 -5.05 -8.65 -4.17
N TYR A 219 -5.79 -9.64 -4.64
CA TYR A 219 -5.92 -9.96 -6.05
C TYR A 219 -7.34 -9.60 -6.50
N TRP A 220 -7.41 -8.80 -7.55
CA TRP A 220 -8.68 -8.45 -8.17
C TRP A 220 -8.97 -9.43 -9.29
N ASP A 221 -9.96 -10.29 -9.08
CA ASP A 221 -10.42 -11.28 -10.06
C ASP A 221 -11.31 -10.60 -11.12
N LEU A 222 -10.95 -10.77 -12.38
CA LEU A 222 -11.67 -10.23 -13.54
C LEU A 222 -12.44 -11.29 -14.32
N ASN A 223 -12.43 -12.58 -13.90
CA ASN A 223 -13.08 -13.67 -14.61
C ASN A 223 -14.58 -13.43 -14.86
N ASP A 224 -15.28 -12.85 -13.90
CA ASP A 224 -16.74 -12.57 -13.98
C ASP A 224 -17.07 -11.44 -14.97
N MET A 225 -16.09 -10.66 -15.42
CA MET A 225 -16.32 -9.54 -16.36
C MET A 225 -16.48 -9.98 -17.80
N MET A 226 -16.23 -11.26 -18.12
CA MET A 226 -16.29 -11.80 -19.47
C MET A 226 -15.55 -10.92 -20.49
N LEU A 227 -14.31 -10.56 -20.15
CA LEU A 227 -13.47 -9.73 -21.01
C LEU A 227 -13.12 -10.44 -22.31
N MET A 228 -13.10 -9.69 -23.39
CA MET A 228 -12.73 -10.17 -24.71
C MET A 228 -11.35 -9.63 -25.10
N PRO A 229 -10.64 -10.25 -26.07
CA PRO A 229 -9.42 -9.68 -26.62
C PRO A 229 -9.60 -8.21 -27.02
N GLU A 230 -8.59 -7.39 -26.76
CA GLU A 230 -8.55 -5.93 -26.97
C GLU A 230 -9.45 -5.10 -26.03
N ASP A 231 -10.16 -5.71 -25.05
CA ASP A 231 -10.85 -4.93 -24.02
C ASP A 231 -9.83 -4.23 -23.11
N GLU A 232 -10.17 -3.02 -22.67
CA GLU A 232 -9.39 -2.28 -21.68
C GLU A 232 -10.25 -2.04 -20.43
N VAL A 233 -9.69 -2.35 -19.25
CA VAL A 233 -10.30 -2.02 -17.96
C VAL A 233 -9.56 -0.83 -17.37
N HIS A 234 -10.20 0.33 -17.41
CA HIS A 234 -9.70 1.57 -16.83
C HIS A 234 -10.20 1.66 -15.39
N PHE A 235 -9.33 1.83 -14.42
CA PHE A 235 -9.72 1.88 -13.02
C PHE A 235 -8.88 2.85 -12.22
N HIS A 236 -9.43 3.29 -11.09
CA HIS A 236 -8.75 4.13 -10.11
C HIS A 236 -9.27 3.82 -8.71
N PHE A 237 -8.52 4.26 -7.71
CA PHE A 237 -8.86 4.10 -6.31
C PHE A 237 -9.32 5.43 -5.72
N GLU A 238 -10.29 5.37 -4.82
CA GLU A 238 -10.82 6.49 -4.07
C GLU A 238 -10.73 6.18 -2.58
N LEU A 239 -9.95 6.97 -1.84
CA LEU A 239 -9.76 6.83 -0.39
C LEU A 239 -10.39 8.02 0.32
N THR A 240 -11.24 7.75 1.31
CA THR A 240 -11.99 8.75 2.06
C THR A 240 -11.61 8.71 3.54
N ASP A 241 -11.33 9.89 4.12
CA ASP A 241 -11.06 10.03 5.56
C ASP A 241 -12.35 9.97 6.41
N ASN A 242 -12.19 10.14 7.73
CA ASN A 242 -13.27 10.07 8.71
C ASN A 242 -13.73 11.43 9.26
N ASP A 243 -13.33 12.59 8.66
CA ASP A 243 -13.72 13.92 9.15
C ASP A 243 -15.20 14.20 8.89
N ILE A 244 -16.04 13.97 9.90
CA ILE A 244 -17.47 14.27 9.87
C ILE A 244 -17.80 15.75 10.19
N ILE A 245 -16.81 16.55 10.59
CA ILE A 245 -17.02 17.93 11.04
C ILE A 245 -16.90 18.91 9.89
N SER A 246 -15.79 18.83 9.12
CA SER A 246 -15.56 19.68 7.95
C SER A 246 -16.13 19.06 6.67
N GLY A 247 -16.46 17.79 6.73
CA GLY A 247 -16.86 16.92 5.61
C GLY A 247 -15.70 16.03 5.18
N PRO A 248 -16.00 14.75 4.84
CA PRO A 248 -14.98 13.78 4.49
C PRO A 248 -14.15 14.26 3.30
N LYS A 249 -12.82 14.15 3.42
CA LYS A 249 -11.88 14.47 2.35
C LYS A 249 -11.58 13.21 1.54
N ARG A 250 -11.51 13.34 0.24
CA ARG A 250 -11.28 12.23 -0.66
C ARG A 250 -10.04 12.44 -1.50
N THR A 251 -9.20 11.41 -1.54
CA THR A 251 -8.04 11.31 -2.43
C THR A 251 -8.35 10.29 -3.52
N VAL A 252 -8.10 10.66 -4.77
CA VAL A 252 -8.32 9.81 -5.95
C VAL A 252 -6.97 9.56 -6.61
N SER A 253 -6.69 8.30 -6.95
CA SER A 253 -5.47 7.93 -7.66
C SER A 253 -5.50 8.37 -9.12
N SER A 254 -4.36 8.24 -9.82
CA SER A 254 -4.35 8.22 -11.28
C SER A 254 -5.14 7.01 -11.81
N THR A 255 -5.54 7.07 -13.07
CA THR A 255 -6.16 5.95 -13.76
C THR A 255 -5.11 4.93 -14.17
N PHE A 256 -5.38 3.66 -13.91
CA PHE A 256 -4.64 2.50 -14.34
C PHE A 256 -5.42 1.78 -15.44
N ILE A 257 -4.70 1.09 -16.31
CA ILE A 257 -5.28 0.37 -17.45
C ILE A 257 -4.82 -1.09 -17.39
N VAL A 258 -5.78 -2.00 -17.36
CA VAL A 258 -5.56 -3.42 -17.64
C VAL A 258 -6.02 -3.69 -19.05
N ARG A 259 -5.09 -4.14 -19.91
CA ARG A 259 -5.37 -4.44 -21.31
C ARG A 259 -5.46 -5.95 -21.50
N VAL A 260 -6.50 -6.42 -22.15
CA VAL A 260 -6.60 -7.79 -22.60
C VAL A 260 -5.83 -7.92 -23.93
N PRO A 261 -4.82 -8.81 -24.03
CA PRO A 261 -4.08 -8.98 -25.25
C PRO A 261 -4.99 -9.28 -26.45
N SER A 262 -4.63 -8.78 -27.63
CA SER A 262 -5.32 -9.13 -28.87
C SER A 262 -5.04 -10.59 -29.24
N LEU A 263 -5.85 -11.17 -30.13
CA LEU A 263 -5.54 -12.49 -30.68
C LEU A 263 -4.19 -12.53 -31.38
N ALA A 264 -3.82 -11.43 -32.06
CA ALA A 264 -2.51 -11.31 -32.72
C ALA A 264 -1.37 -11.32 -31.70
N ASP A 265 -1.49 -10.58 -30.58
CA ASP A 265 -0.49 -10.57 -29.51
C ASP A 265 -0.36 -11.96 -28.85
N LEU A 266 -1.49 -12.67 -28.67
CA LEU A 266 -1.49 -14.03 -28.12
C LEU A 266 -0.81 -15.03 -29.07
N TYR A 267 -1.04 -14.93 -30.38
CA TYR A 267 -0.33 -15.74 -31.38
C TYR A 267 1.16 -15.43 -31.40
N GLU A 268 1.54 -14.15 -31.39
CA GLU A 268 2.95 -13.73 -31.35
C GLU A 268 3.64 -14.24 -30.07
N ASN A 269 2.96 -14.20 -28.92
CA ASN A 269 3.49 -14.74 -27.67
C ASN A 269 3.72 -16.25 -27.75
N VAL A 270 2.78 -17.00 -28.34
CA VAL A 270 2.93 -18.45 -28.55
C VAL A 270 4.07 -18.73 -29.55
N GLU A 271 4.14 -18.02 -30.66
CA GLU A 271 5.23 -18.18 -31.67
C GLU A 271 6.61 -17.89 -31.05
N ASN A 272 6.72 -16.85 -30.21
CA ASN A 272 7.97 -16.58 -29.50
C ASN A 272 8.32 -17.70 -28.52
N SER A 273 7.35 -18.21 -27.74
CA SER A 273 7.55 -19.34 -26.84
C SER A 273 7.94 -20.63 -27.56
N GLU A 274 7.38 -20.86 -28.76
CA GLU A 274 7.76 -22.00 -29.64
C GLU A 274 9.19 -21.87 -30.16
N ASN A 275 9.63 -20.66 -30.52
CA ASN A 275 11.00 -20.41 -30.96
C ASN A 275 12.00 -20.57 -29.81
N ASP A 276 11.69 -20.03 -28.63
CA ASP A 276 12.50 -20.21 -27.41
C ASP A 276 12.64 -21.70 -27.07
N PHE A 277 11.52 -22.46 -27.12
CA PHE A 277 11.54 -23.91 -26.95
C PHE A 277 12.47 -24.64 -27.93
N ILE A 278 12.43 -24.27 -29.24
CA ILE A 278 13.33 -24.84 -30.24
C ILE A 278 14.79 -24.54 -29.91
N ASP A 279 15.09 -23.31 -29.53
CA ASP A 279 16.47 -22.89 -29.20
C ASP A 279 16.97 -23.61 -27.93
N ASP A 280 16.14 -23.76 -26.91
CA ASP A 280 16.46 -24.52 -25.69
C ASP A 280 16.74 -25.98 -26.01
N VAL A 281 15.87 -26.67 -26.77
CA VAL A 281 16.07 -28.07 -27.17
C VAL A 281 17.34 -28.25 -28.00
N LEU A 282 17.64 -27.31 -28.92
CA LEU A 282 18.87 -27.37 -29.71
C LEU A 282 20.12 -27.22 -28.86
N SER A 283 20.06 -26.36 -27.82
CA SER A 283 21.13 -26.20 -26.83
C SER A 283 21.36 -27.49 -26.05
N ASP A 284 20.25 -28.06 -25.53
CA ASP A 284 20.32 -29.31 -24.75
C ASP A 284 20.84 -30.49 -25.56
N ILE A 285 20.42 -30.64 -26.84
CA ILE A 285 20.97 -31.64 -27.77
C ILE A 285 22.49 -31.50 -27.89
N GLN A 286 22.99 -30.26 -28.06
CA GLN A 286 24.43 -30.03 -28.23
C GLN A 286 25.20 -30.35 -26.95
N GLU A 287 24.66 -30.00 -25.77
CA GLU A 287 25.32 -30.28 -24.49
C GLU A 287 25.30 -31.76 -24.15
N ILE A 288 24.23 -32.48 -24.50
CA ILE A 288 24.14 -33.94 -24.33
C ILE A 288 25.13 -34.66 -25.28
N GLU A 289 25.28 -34.21 -26.52
CA GLU A 289 26.28 -34.73 -27.47
C GLU A 289 27.70 -34.55 -26.91
N ASP A 290 28.00 -33.37 -26.39
CA ASP A 290 29.29 -33.05 -25.74
C ASP A 290 29.55 -33.93 -24.51
N LEU A 291 28.56 -34.18 -23.70
CA LEU A 291 28.66 -35.06 -22.52
C LEU A 291 28.88 -36.52 -22.93
N LYS A 292 28.14 -37.00 -23.91
CA LYS A 292 28.31 -38.34 -24.50
C LYS A 292 29.75 -38.54 -25.01
N GLU A 293 30.28 -37.61 -25.84
CA GLU A 293 31.65 -37.66 -26.29
C GLU A 293 32.67 -37.67 -25.14
N GLN A 294 32.41 -36.94 -24.07
CA GLN A 294 33.27 -36.93 -22.88
C GLN A 294 33.25 -38.29 -22.20
N PHE A 295 32.10 -38.91 -21.98
CA PHE A 295 31.98 -40.22 -21.38
C PHE A 295 32.63 -41.31 -22.25
N GLU A 296 32.44 -41.29 -23.56
CA GLU A 296 33.12 -42.21 -24.50
C GLU A 296 34.66 -42.08 -24.44
N LYS A 297 35.18 -40.85 -24.40
CA LYS A 297 36.62 -40.59 -24.27
C LYS A 297 37.15 -41.12 -22.95
N MET A 298 36.45 -40.90 -21.85
CA MET A 298 36.82 -41.39 -20.52
C MET A 298 36.76 -42.90 -20.43
N GLU A 299 35.75 -43.55 -21.01
CA GLU A 299 35.67 -45.02 -21.11
C GLU A 299 36.92 -45.60 -21.81
N LEU A 300 37.34 -45.01 -22.92
CA LEU A 300 38.55 -45.42 -23.64
C LEU A 300 39.82 -45.17 -22.82
N GLU A 301 39.88 -44.16 -21.99
CA GLU A 301 41.03 -43.92 -21.07
C GLU A 301 41.06 -44.90 -19.92
N VAL A 302 39.89 -45.16 -19.30
CA VAL A 302 39.74 -46.19 -18.25
C VAL A 302 40.18 -47.58 -18.77
N LEU A 303 39.82 -47.93 -19.99
CA LEU A 303 40.23 -49.18 -20.63
C LEU A 303 41.75 -49.31 -20.81
N LYS A 304 42.48 -48.20 -20.98
CA LYS A 304 43.91 -48.15 -21.20
C LYS A 304 44.72 -48.04 -19.91
N SER A 305 44.14 -47.53 -18.86
CA SER A 305 44.80 -47.23 -17.58
C SER A 305 44.37 -48.20 -16.50
N LYS A 306 45.28 -48.50 -15.58
CA LYS A 306 44.96 -49.32 -14.40
C LYS A 306 44.49 -48.47 -13.19
N GLU A 307 44.74 -47.19 -13.26
CA GLU A 307 44.38 -46.21 -12.22
C GLU A 307 44.08 -44.87 -12.94
N LEU A 308 43.12 -44.06 -12.44
CA LEU A 308 42.89 -42.72 -12.90
C LEU A 308 43.89 -41.76 -12.27
N ASP A 309 44.36 -40.78 -13.02
CA ASP A 309 45.09 -39.65 -12.46
C ASP A 309 44.13 -38.62 -11.90
N TRP A 310 44.66 -37.65 -11.13
CA TRP A 310 43.86 -36.63 -10.46
C TRP A 310 43.03 -35.75 -11.44
N ASP A 311 43.60 -35.43 -12.59
CA ASP A 311 42.94 -34.60 -13.61
C ASP A 311 41.74 -35.35 -14.23
N GLN A 312 41.90 -36.66 -14.49
CA GLN A 312 40.85 -37.54 -15.00
C GLN A 312 39.70 -37.72 -13.98
N GLU A 313 40.03 -37.90 -12.69
CA GLU A 313 39.03 -37.96 -11.61
C GLU A 313 38.25 -36.68 -11.51
N GLN A 314 38.92 -35.53 -11.58
CA GLN A 314 38.25 -34.21 -11.52
C GLN A 314 37.36 -33.93 -12.74
N SER A 315 37.85 -34.31 -13.94
CA SER A 315 37.08 -34.21 -15.17
C SER A 315 35.81 -35.05 -15.11
N LEU A 316 35.90 -36.26 -14.60
CA LEU A 316 34.72 -37.14 -14.46
C LEU A 316 33.71 -36.61 -13.43
N LYS A 317 34.17 -36.07 -12.30
CA LYS A 317 33.27 -35.39 -11.33
C LYS A 317 32.54 -34.23 -11.97
N ASN A 318 33.22 -33.39 -12.75
CA ASN A 318 32.62 -32.27 -13.44
C ASN A 318 31.58 -32.72 -14.50
N SER A 319 31.86 -33.83 -15.23
CA SER A 319 30.90 -34.38 -16.20
C SER A 319 29.66 -34.96 -15.52
N ILE A 320 29.78 -35.57 -14.34
CA ILE A 320 28.63 -36.04 -13.54
C ILE A 320 27.78 -34.83 -13.10
N GLU A 321 28.42 -33.75 -12.63
CA GLU A 321 27.72 -32.54 -12.17
C GLU A 321 26.99 -31.84 -13.30
N LYS A 322 27.62 -31.71 -14.47
CA LYS A 322 26.98 -31.21 -15.67
C LYS A 322 25.82 -32.09 -16.14
N SER A 323 25.95 -33.40 -16.09
CA SER A 323 24.86 -34.31 -16.46
C SER A 323 23.62 -34.14 -15.55
N LYS A 324 23.82 -33.81 -14.26
CA LYS A 324 22.71 -33.50 -13.36
C LYS A 324 22.04 -32.18 -13.73
N GLU A 325 22.81 -31.16 -14.11
CA GLU A 325 22.30 -29.89 -14.58
C GLU A 325 21.47 -30.04 -15.87
N GLU A 326 21.94 -30.87 -16.83
CA GLU A 326 21.21 -31.16 -18.07
C GLU A 326 19.89 -31.90 -17.83
N ILE A 327 19.83 -32.80 -16.85
CA ILE A 327 18.55 -33.43 -16.46
C ILE A 327 17.55 -32.37 -15.98
N GLU A 328 17.99 -31.40 -15.16
CA GLU A 328 17.14 -30.31 -14.70
C GLU A 328 16.68 -29.38 -15.88
N ASN A 329 17.52 -29.20 -16.90
CA ASN A 329 17.18 -28.45 -18.09
C ASN A 329 16.13 -29.19 -18.93
N LEU A 330 16.27 -30.50 -19.12
CA LEU A 330 15.26 -31.32 -19.82
C LEU A 330 13.90 -31.30 -19.13
N GLU A 331 13.85 -31.24 -17.79
CA GLU A 331 12.58 -31.02 -17.08
C GLU A 331 11.95 -29.65 -17.40
N LYS A 332 12.76 -28.59 -17.50
CA LYS A 332 12.28 -27.25 -17.91
C LYS A 332 11.75 -27.22 -19.35
N VAL A 333 12.37 -27.96 -20.26
CA VAL A 333 11.90 -28.11 -21.64
C VAL A 333 10.51 -28.75 -21.67
N ALA A 334 10.28 -29.80 -20.88
CA ALA A 334 8.97 -30.41 -20.77
C ALA A 334 7.91 -29.44 -20.23
N ASP A 335 8.25 -28.68 -19.19
CA ASP A 335 7.39 -27.63 -18.60
C ASP A 335 7.09 -26.50 -19.61
N ALA A 336 8.07 -26.08 -20.41
CA ALA A 336 7.89 -25.05 -21.43
C ALA A 336 6.87 -25.48 -22.50
N LEU A 337 6.98 -26.73 -23.00
CA LEU A 337 6.02 -27.26 -23.98
C LEU A 337 4.62 -27.41 -23.39
N GLN A 338 4.52 -27.82 -22.13
CA GLN A 338 3.23 -27.87 -21.42
C GLN A 338 2.60 -26.48 -21.33
N ASN A 339 3.38 -25.47 -20.99
CA ASN A 339 2.91 -24.08 -20.91
C ASN A 339 2.40 -23.55 -22.27
N ILE A 340 3.10 -23.85 -23.38
CA ILE A 340 2.67 -23.50 -24.74
C ILE A 340 1.31 -24.15 -25.02
N THR A 341 1.19 -25.43 -24.70
CA THR A 341 -0.03 -26.22 -24.91
C THR A 341 -1.21 -25.68 -24.11
N ASP A 342 -0.98 -25.35 -22.84
CA ASP A 342 -2.02 -24.80 -21.93
C ASP A 342 -2.49 -23.41 -22.39
N GLN A 343 -1.58 -22.56 -22.84
CA GLN A 343 -1.92 -21.25 -23.40
C GLN A 343 -2.75 -21.38 -24.68
N ALA A 344 -2.32 -22.25 -25.58
CA ALA A 344 -3.03 -22.50 -26.83
C ALA A 344 -4.44 -23.08 -26.60
N GLU A 345 -4.61 -23.98 -25.63
CA GLU A 345 -5.91 -24.52 -25.23
C GLU A 345 -6.82 -23.45 -24.64
N LYS A 346 -6.32 -22.69 -23.69
CA LYS A 346 -7.09 -21.65 -22.98
C LYS A 346 -7.62 -20.58 -23.93
N HIS A 347 -6.81 -20.14 -24.86
CA HIS A 347 -7.15 -19.10 -25.82
C HIS A 347 -7.72 -19.63 -27.14
N LYS A 348 -7.86 -20.97 -27.26
CA LYS A 348 -8.37 -21.65 -28.46
C LYS A 348 -7.59 -21.29 -29.74
N LEU A 349 -6.26 -21.13 -29.59
CA LEU A 349 -5.37 -20.73 -30.68
C LEU A 349 -5.11 -21.89 -31.63
N PHE A 350 -5.12 -23.14 -31.15
CA PHE A 350 -4.92 -24.33 -31.95
C PHE A 350 -6.24 -25.03 -32.33
N SER A 351 -6.26 -25.73 -33.43
CA SER A 351 -7.34 -26.67 -33.72
C SER A 351 -7.34 -27.81 -32.68
N PRO A 352 -8.49 -28.42 -32.37
CA PRO A 352 -8.54 -29.55 -31.42
C PRO A 352 -7.57 -30.70 -31.79
N GLU A 353 -7.42 -30.97 -33.10
CA GLU A 353 -6.53 -32.02 -33.59
C GLU A 353 -5.04 -31.67 -33.40
N LEU A 354 -4.69 -30.40 -33.57
CA LEU A 354 -3.34 -29.91 -33.33
C LEU A 354 -3.01 -29.88 -31.82
N LEU A 355 -3.95 -29.43 -31.00
CA LEU A 355 -3.82 -29.40 -29.53
C LEU A 355 -3.57 -30.81 -28.98
N ASP A 356 -4.33 -31.82 -29.45
CA ASP A 356 -4.11 -33.22 -29.04
C ASP A 356 -2.71 -33.70 -29.37
N LYS A 357 -2.17 -33.32 -30.52
CA LYS A 357 -0.78 -33.65 -30.93
C LYS A 357 0.27 -32.98 -30.03
N PHE A 358 0.07 -31.72 -29.67
CA PHE A 358 0.96 -31.03 -28.75
C PHE A 358 0.93 -31.63 -27.33
N LYS A 359 -0.25 -32.07 -26.86
CA LYS A 359 -0.38 -32.79 -25.59
C LYS A 359 0.36 -34.13 -25.61
N GLU A 360 0.20 -34.90 -26.70
CA GLU A 360 0.91 -36.17 -26.89
C GLU A 360 2.44 -35.95 -26.92
N LEU A 361 2.90 -34.90 -27.57
CA LEU A 361 4.32 -34.55 -27.62
C LEU A 361 4.87 -34.11 -26.24
N SER A 362 4.10 -33.32 -25.51
CA SER A 362 4.44 -32.92 -24.12
C SER A 362 4.58 -34.13 -23.18
N GLU A 363 3.68 -35.11 -23.30
CA GLU A 363 3.79 -36.38 -22.55
C GLU A 363 5.05 -37.16 -22.95
N LEU A 364 5.36 -37.24 -24.23
CA LEU A 364 6.56 -37.94 -24.71
C LEU A 364 7.87 -37.26 -24.24
N ILE A 365 7.92 -35.94 -24.24
CA ILE A 365 9.10 -35.20 -23.77
C ILE A 365 9.23 -35.32 -22.24
N SER A 366 8.13 -35.34 -21.48
CA SER A 366 8.20 -35.57 -20.03
C SER A 366 8.73 -36.97 -19.64
N GLU A 367 8.68 -37.94 -20.57
CA GLU A 367 9.20 -39.31 -20.39
C GLU A 367 10.60 -39.52 -21.00
N ILE A 368 11.24 -38.45 -21.51
CA ILE A 368 12.51 -38.58 -22.23
C ILE A 368 13.69 -39.04 -21.34
N ILE A 369 13.60 -38.75 -20.04
CA ILE A 369 14.65 -39.12 -19.08
C ILE A 369 14.51 -40.61 -18.75
N PRO A 370 15.52 -41.45 -19.10
CA PRO A 370 15.47 -42.88 -18.75
C PRO A 370 15.41 -43.08 -17.26
N LYS A 371 14.53 -43.98 -16.82
CA LYS A 371 14.33 -44.26 -15.38
C LYS A 371 15.59 -44.73 -14.65
N ASP A 372 16.51 -45.33 -15.37
CA ASP A 372 17.76 -45.83 -14.83
C ASP A 372 18.90 -44.81 -14.89
N LEU A 373 18.71 -43.65 -15.53
CA LEU A 373 19.75 -42.63 -15.70
C LEU A 373 20.32 -42.11 -14.38
N LEU A 374 19.47 -41.73 -13.45
CA LEU A 374 19.91 -41.27 -12.10
C LEU A 374 20.65 -42.36 -11.34
N LYS A 375 20.20 -43.62 -11.48
CA LYS A 375 20.87 -44.77 -10.87
C LYS A 375 22.25 -44.99 -11.47
N ASN A 376 22.39 -44.92 -12.79
CA ASN A 376 23.66 -45.06 -13.48
C ASN A 376 24.66 -43.96 -13.12
N MET A 377 24.16 -42.73 -12.85
CA MET A 377 24.99 -41.64 -12.33
C MET A 377 25.46 -41.91 -10.89
N ASP A 378 24.61 -42.44 -10.03
CA ASP A 378 24.97 -42.83 -8.68
C ASP A 378 25.96 -44.02 -8.70
N ASP A 379 25.77 -44.99 -9.59
CA ASP A 379 26.65 -46.11 -9.79
C ASP A 379 28.03 -45.63 -10.28
N LEU A 380 28.12 -44.68 -11.19
CA LEU A 380 29.35 -44.02 -11.64
C LEU A 380 30.04 -43.27 -10.49
N GLN A 381 29.30 -42.50 -9.70
CA GLN A 381 29.84 -41.79 -8.56
C GLN A 381 30.41 -42.77 -7.51
N ASN A 382 29.68 -43.84 -7.20
CA ASN A 382 30.13 -44.90 -6.27
C ASN A 382 31.35 -45.63 -6.80
N ALA A 383 31.41 -45.98 -8.08
CA ALA A 383 32.57 -46.63 -8.69
C ALA A 383 33.81 -45.72 -8.65
N LEU A 384 33.63 -44.41 -8.86
CA LEU A 384 34.69 -43.41 -8.77
C LEU A 384 35.22 -43.27 -7.32
N GLU A 385 34.34 -43.19 -6.32
CA GLU A 385 34.72 -43.10 -4.89
C GLU A 385 35.47 -44.34 -4.40
N ASN A 386 35.08 -45.52 -4.90
CA ASN A 386 35.72 -46.81 -4.53
C ASN A 386 36.91 -47.16 -5.40
N MET A 387 37.23 -46.36 -6.44
CA MET A 387 38.31 -46.62 -7.42
C MET A 387 38.18 -48.00 -8.09
N ASP A 388 36.93 -48.47 -8.31
CA ASP A 388 36.67 -49.75 -8.99
C ASP A 388 36.61 -49.56 -10.49
N MET A 389 37.71 -49.85 -11.18
CA MET A 389 37.87 -49.60 -12.64
C MET A 389 36.89 -50.41 -13.51
N ASN A 390 36.45 -51.59 -13.06
CA ASN A 390 35.49 -52.39 -13.83
C ASN A 390 34.09 -51.81 -13.73
N SER A 391 33.62 -51.45 -12.53
CA SER A 391 32.35 -50.81 -12.30
C SER A 391 32.32 -49.41 -12.90
N LEU A 392 33.45 -48.68 -12.91
CA LEU A 392 33.58 -47.39 -13.57
C LEU A 392 33.42 -47.48 -15.08
N GLN A 393 34.01 -48.47 -15.72
CA GLN A 393 33.85 -48.69 -17.16
C GLN A 393 32.42 -49.05 -17.53
N GLU A 394 31.79 -49.94 -16.78
CA GLU A 394 30.40 -50.36 -17.02
C GLU A 394 29.46 -49.14 -16.87
N ALA A 395 29.59 -48.34 -15.78
CA ALA A 395 28.78 -47.16 -15.53
C ALA A 395 29.00 -46.05 -16.59
N LEU A 396 30.22 -45.84 -17.10
CA LEU A 396 30.52 -44.90 -18.19
C LEU A 396 29.87 -45.34 -19.50
N SER A 397 29.91 -46.65 -19.84
CA SER A 397 29.26 -47.17 -21.05
C SER A 397 27.74 -47.02 -20.97
N ASP A 398 27.14 -47.33 -19.84
CA ASP A 398 25.68 -47.18 -19.60
C ASP A 398 25.23 -45.71 -19.69
N LEU A 399 26.02 -44.78 -19.16
CA LEU A 399 25.72 -43.34 -19.23
C LEU A 399 25.87 -42.82 -20.66
N SER A 400 26.93 -43.23 -21.40
CA SER A 400 27.11 -42.84 -22.78
C SER A 400 25.95 -43.34 -23.66
N GLU A 401 25.49 -44.59 -23.44
CA GLU A 401 24.31 -45.13 -24.11
C GLU A 401 23.04 -44.37 -23.79
N ASN A 402 22.78 -44.03 -22.54
CA ASN A 402 21.63 -43.25 -22.10
C ASN A 402 21.66 -41.85 -22.72
N MET A 403 22.79 -41.14 -22.69
CA MET A 403 22.93 -39.83 -23.34
C MET A 403 22.65 -39.91 -24.83
N GLY A 404 23.15 -40.94 -25.53
CA GLY A 404 22.85 -41.16 -26.94
C GLY A 404 21.37 -41.46 -27.21
N GLN A 405 20.66 -42.07 -26.26
CA GLN A 405 19.23 -42.30 -26.36
C GLN A 405 18.46 -40.98 -26.21
N ILE A 406 18.80 -40.17 -25.22
CA ILE A 406 18.19 -38.85 -24.98
C ILE A 406 18.42 -37.93 -26.18
N GLU A 407 19.66 -37.86 -26.73
CA GLU A 407 20.00 -37.11 -27.92
C GLU A 407 19.09 -37.48 -29.09
N ASN A 408 18.98 -38.79 -29.41
CA ASN A 408 18.15 -39.25 -30.51
C ASN A 408 16.64 -38.98 -30.32
N ASP A 409 16.15 -39.10 -29.09
CA ASP A 409 14.75 -38.84 -28.77
C ASP A 409 14.44 -37.33 -28.85
N LEU A 410 15.32 -36.46 -28.38
CA LEU A 410 15.21 -35.01 -28.51
C LEU A 410 15.20 -34.56 -29.98
N ASP A 411 16.13 -35.06 -30.78
CA ASP A 411 16.16 -34.80 -32.24
C ASP A 411 14.84 -35.19 -32.91
N ARG A 412 14.34 -36.36 -32.59
CA ARG A 412 13.06 -36.86 -33.10
C ARG A 412 11.89 -35.99 -32.69
N TYR A 413 11.83 -35.59 -31.42
CA TYR A 413 10.74 -34.78 -30.90
C TYR A 413 10.80 -33.35 -31.43
N LEU A 414 11.99 -32.80 -31.60
CA LEU A 414 12.20 -31.52 -32.27
C LEU A 414 11.70 -31.51 -33.71
N GLU A 415 11.96 -32.59 -34.49
CA GLU A 415 11.45 -32.72 -35.86
C GLU A 415 9.92 -32.84 -35.88
N ILE A 416 9.30 -33.53 -34.92
CA ILE A 416 7.85 -33.60 -34.75
C ILE A 416 7.28 -32.24 -34.42
N PHE A 417 7.90 -31.52 -33.48
CA PHE A 417 7.50 -30.16 -33.06
C PHE A 417 7.54 -29.18 -34.26
N LYS A 418 8.64 -29.12 -34.99
CA LYS A 418 8.76 -28.29 -36.19
C LYS A 418 7.70 -28.58 -37.24
N LYS A 419 7.30 -29.85 -37.37
CA LYS A 419 6.19 -30.25 -38.24
C LYS A 419 4.85 -29.72 -37.76
N PHE A 420 4.59 -29.78 -36.43
CA PHE A 420 3.36 -29.23 -35.85
C PHE A 420 3.31 -27.71 -35.99
N GLN A 421 4.41 -27.00 -35.76
CA GLN A 421 4.52 -25.56 -35.99
C GLN A 421 4.23 -25.19 -37.46
N ALA A 422 4.68 -25.99 -38.42
CA ALA A 422 4.35 -25.78 -39.82
C ALA A 422 2.87 -26.04 -40.14
N GLU A 423 2.22 -27.03 -39.51
CA GLU A 423 0.77 -27.31 -39.59
C GLU A 423 -0.04 -26.15 -39.01
N GLN A 424 0.37 -25.59 -37.85
CA GLN A 424 -0.25 -24.44 -37.23
C GLN A 424 -0.25 -23.22 -38.19
N LYS A 425 0.90 -22.86 -38.74
CA LYS A 425 1.00 -21.74 -39.71
C LYS A 425 0.11 -21.93 -40.92
N LEU A 426 -0.10 -23.16 -41.38
CA LEU A 426 -1.03 -23.48 -42.47
C LEU A 426 -2.50 -23.31 -42.07
N ASP A 427 -2.86 -23.64 -40.84
CA ASP A 427 -4.22 -23.47 -40.34
C ASP A 427 -4.54 -21.98 -40.08
N GLU A 428 -3.60 -21.20 -39.59
CA GLU A 428 -3.69 -19.71 -39.45
C GLU A 428 -4.00 -19.06 -40.80
N ILE A 429 -3.23 -19.39 -41.85
CA ILE A 429 -3.42 -18.87 -43.23
C ILE A 429 -4.82 -19.27 -43.78
N LYS A 430 -5.31 -20.45 -43.46
CA LYS A 430 -6.66 -20.88 -43.88
C LYS A 430 -7.76 -20.06 -43.19
N ILE A 431 -7.58 -19.73 -41.92
CA ILE A 431 -8.53 -18.91 -41.15
C ILE A 431 -8.55 -17.47 -41.69
N GLU A 432 -7.37 -16.87 -41.93
CA GLU A 432 -7.27 -15.54 -42.54
C GLU A 432 -7.86 -15.45 -43.93
N CYS A 433 -7.71 -16.50 -44.75
CA CYS A 433 -8.30 -16.55 -46.12
C CYS A 433 -9.82 -16.81 -46.10
N SER A 434 -10.42 -17.18 -44.96
CA SER A 434 -11.83 -17.53 -44.86
C SER A 434 -12.70 -16.40 -44.28
N ASN A 435 -12.07 -15.35 -43.77
CA ASN A 435 -12.68 -14.10 -43.30
C ASN A 435 -12.55 -12.99 -44.36
#